data_5f8bbf4494888204121556e489bfefac
#
_entry.id   5f8bbf4494888204121556e489bfefac
#
_cell.length_a   1.000
_cell.length_b   1.000
_cell.length_c   1.000
_cell.angle_alpha   90.00
_cell.angle_beta   90.00
_cell.angle_gamma   90.00
#
_symmetry.space_group_name_H-M   'P 1'
#
loop_
_entity.id
_entity.type
_entity.pdbx_description
1 polymer ?
#
loop_
_entity_poly.entity_id
_entity_poly.type
_entity_poly.pdbx_seq_one_letter_code
_entity_poly.pdbx_strand_id
1 'polypeptide(L)'
;MIKTHNTKIIAVNRKAKFNYQLMETFEAGISLLGTEIKSARSGNVQLRDAFVNIIKNELWLQNTHISPYIMAHSENHNPIRPRKLLLHKREINKLISKTREANMTIIPTKMY
;
A
#
# COMPACT_ATOMS: atom_id res chain seq x y z
N MET A 1 1.37 -9.96 -5.64
CA MET A 1 2.75 -10.00 -5.13
C MET A 1 3.17 -11.43 -4.86
N ILE A 2 4.36 -11.81 -5.31
CA ILE A 2 4.87 -13.16 -5.06
C ILE A 2 5.65 -13.16 -3.74
N LYS A 3 5.25 -14.02 -2.82
CA LYS A 3 5.90 -14.16 -1.54
C LYS A 3 7.09 -15.09 -1.66
N THR A 4 8.26 -14.66 -1.21
CA THR A 4 9.49 -15.46 -1.22
C THR A 4 9.98 -15.74 0.19
N HIS A 5 10.87 -16.72 0.34
CA HIS A 5 11.49 -17.03 1.64
C HIS A 5 12.32 -15.88 2.19
N ASN A 6 12.83 -15.01 1.31
CA ASN A 6 13.69 -13.89 1.67
C ASN A 6 12.95 -12.56 1.64
N THR A 7 11.66 -12.58 1.95
CA THR A 7 10.85 -11.36 1.97
C THR A 7 11.38 -10.39 3.02
N LYS A 8 11.79 -9.21 2.55
CA LYS A 8 12.28 -8.15 3.42
C LYS A 8 11.13 -7.22 3.77
N ILE A 9 10.93 -6.97 5.07
CA ILE A 9 9.93 -5.99 5.51
C ILE A 9 10.50 -4.59 5.30
N ILE A 10 9.81 -3.78 4.50
CA ILE A 10 10.20 -2.42 4.16
C ILE A 10 9.62 -1.42 5.14
N ALA A 11 8.35 -1.60 5.50
CA ALA A 11 7.66 -0.68 6.40
C ALA A 11 6.55 -1.41 7.15
N VAL A 12 6.26 -0.96 8.38
CA VAL A 12 5.19 -1.50 9.21
C VAL A 12 4.34 -0.34 9.72
N ASN A 13 3.03 -0.50 9.66
CA ASN A 13 2.09 0.46 10.22
C ASN A 13 1.78 0.06 11.66
N ARG A 14 2.58 0.53 12.60
CA ARG A 14 2.46 0.15 14.01
C ARG A 14 1.18 0.65 14.66
N LYS A 15 0.61 1.75 14.15
CA LYS A 15 -0.62 2.30 14.69
C LYS A 15 -1.87 1.55 14.27
N ALA A 16 -1.80 0.71 13.24
CA ALA A 16 -2.94 -0.03 12.75
C ALA A 16 -3.58 -0.89 13.83
N LYS A 17 -2.77 -1.58 14.63
CA LYS A 17 -3.26 -2.45 15.71
C LYS A 17 -3.86 -1.69 16.89
N PHE A 18 -3.38 -0.46 17.12
CA PHE A 18 -3.89 0.38 18.22
C PHE A 18 -5.19 1.09 17.86
N ASN A 19 -5.29 1.58 16.63
CA ASN A 19 -6.40 2.41 16.20
C ASN A 19 -7.55 1.64 15.60
N TYR A 20 -7.30 0.40 15.14
CA TYR A 20 -8.28 -0.39 14.42
C TYR A 20 -8.32 -1.83 14.91
N GLN A 21 -9.51 -2.38 14.95
CA GLN A 21 -9.68 -3.82 15.14
C GLN A 21 -9.52 -4.49 13.78
N LEU A 22 -8.43 -5.24 13.60
CA LEU A 22 -8.14 -5.91 12.35
C LEU A 22 -8.97 -7.18 12.22
N MET A 23 -9.91 -7.18 11.28
CA MET A 23 -10.83 -8.31 11.07
C MET A 23 -10.26 -9.35 10.12
N GLU A 24 -9.61 -8.89 9.04
CA GLU A 24 -9.13 -9.76 7.98
C GLU A 24 -7.94 -9.12 7.29
N THR A 25 -6.98 -9.93 6.85
CA THR A 25 -5.82 -9.44 6.12
C THR A 25 -5.72 -10.11 4.76
N PHE A 26 -5.12 -9.42 3.80
CA PHE A 26 -4.86 -9.95 2.47
C PHE A 26 -3.59 -9.33 1.91
N GLU A 27 -3.05 -9.93 0.86
CA GLU A 27 -1.88 -9.42 0.17
C GLU A 27 -2.27 -8.80 -1.16
N ALA A 28 -1.63 -7.70 -1.50
CA ALA A 28 -1.83 -7.02 -2.78
C ALA A 28 -0.49 -6.61 -3.36
N GLY A 29 -0.37 -6.65 -4.68
CA GLY A 29 0.73 -5.99 -5.36
C GLY A 29 0.50 -4.49 -5.34
N ILE A 30 1.55 -3.74 -5.66
CA ILE A 30 1.47 -2.29 -5.75
C ILE A 30 2.23 -1.82 -6.98
N SER A 31 1.62 -0.89 -7.72
CA SER A 31 2.24 -0.32 -8.91
C SER A 31 3.12 0.86 -8.50
N LEU A 32 4.42 0.73 -8.71
CA LEU A 32 5.40 1.74 -8.33
C LEU A 32 6.23 2.21 -9.52
N LEU A 33 6.64 3.47 -9.46
CA LEU A 33 7.62 4.03 -10.38
C LEU A 33 9.03 3.58 -10.00
N GLY A 34 9.99 3.70 -10.92
CA GLY A 34 11.36 3.27 -10.67
C GLY A 34 12.00 3.93 -9.45
N THR A 35 11.83 5.24 -9.29
CA THR A 35 12.35 5.97 -8.14
C THR A 35 11.69 5.56 -6.82
N GLU A 36 10.41 5.20 -6.88
CA GLU A 36 9.69 4.68 -5.72
C GLU A 36 10.23 3.33 -5.28
N ILE A 37 10.50 2.44 -6.23
CA ILE A 37 11.06 1.11 -5.94
C ILE A 37 12.42 1.24 -5.28
N LYS A 38 13.29 2.10 -5.79
CA LYS A 38 14.62 2.31 -5.25
C LYS A 38 14.57 2.88 -3.84
N SER A 39 13.72 3.87 -3.62
CA SER A 39 13.54 4.47 -2.31
C SER A 39 12.94 3.47 -1.31
N ALA A 40 11.97 2.68 -1.74
CA ALA A 40 11.35 1.65 -0.91
C ALA A 40 12.35 0.57 -0.49
N ARG A 41 13.22 0.15 -1.40
CA ARG A 41 14.27 -0.83 -1.08
C ARG A 41 15.20 -0.34 0.01
N SER A 42 15.39 0.97 0.13
CA SER A 42 16.19 1.59 1.18
C SER A 42 15.39 1.80 2.48
N GLY A 43 14.14 1.35 2.53
CA GLY A 43 13.30 1.46 3.72
C GLY A 43 12.69 2.83 3.94
N ASN A 44 12.70 3.71 2.95
CA ASN A 44 12.21 5.08 3.07
C ASN A 44 10.71 5.19 2.79
N VAL A 45 9.92 4.40 3.50
CA VAL A 45 8.46 4.33 3.36
C VAL A 45 7.79 4.51 4.71
N GLN A 46 6.74 5.33 4.76
CA GLN A 46 5.94 5.51 5.95
C GLN A 46 4.47 5.21 5.63
N LEU A 47 3.87 4.31 6.41
CA LEU A 47 2.48 3.87 6.24
C LEU A 47 1.52 4.49 7.27
N ARG A 48 2.01 5.34 8.14
CA ARG A 48 1.32 5.81 9.34
C ARG A 48 -0.12 6.30 9.10
N ASP A 49 -0.31 7.13 8.10
CA ASP A 49 -1.60 7.75 7.81
C ASP A 49 -2.19 7.24 6.49
N ALA A 50 -1.71 6.09 6.04
CA ALA A 50 -2.13 5.53 4.77
C ALA A 50 -3.46 4.80 4.90
N PHE A 51 -4.22 4.83 3.83
CA PHE A 51 -5.49 4.11 3.72
C PHE A 51 -5.73 3.73 2.26
N VAL A 52 -6.69 2.83 2.04
CA VAL A 52 -7.05 2.41 0.69
C VAL A 52 -8.40 3.01 0.32
N ASN A 53 -8.44 3.61 -0.86
CA ASN A 53 -9.61 4.23 -1.43
C ASN A 53 -10.13 3.40 -2.61
N ILE A 54 -11.44 3.34 -2.79
CA ILE A 54 -12.05 2.62 -3.91
C ILE A 54 -12.50 3.66 -4.92
N ILE A 55 -11.88 3.65 -6.11
CA ILE A 55 -12.20 4.58 -7.19
C ILE A 55 -12.43 3.76 -8.46
N LYS A 56 -13.62 3.88 -9.06
CA LYS A 56 -13.98 3.17 -10.29
C LYS A 56 -13.69 1.67 -10.23
N ASN A 57 -14.07 1.05 -9.11
CA ASN A 57 -13.87 -0.39 -8.86
C ASN A 57 -12.39 -0.81 -8.83
N GLU A 58 -11.50 0.12 -8.53
CA GLU A 58 -10.08 -0.14 -8.30
C GLU A 58 -9.69 0.31 -6.91
N LEU A 59 -8.69 -0.35 -6.34
CA LEU A 59 -8.17 -0.01 -5.01
C LEU A 59 -6.92 0.86 -5.15
N TRP A 60 -6.93 2.01 -4.49
CA TRP A 60 -5.84 2.96 -4.53
C TRP A 60 -5.30 3.21 -3.13
N LEU A 61 -4.00 3.03 -2.97
CA LEU A 61 -3.30 3.34 -1.72
C LEU A 61 -3.02 4.84 -1.66
N GLN A 62 -3.56 5.49 -0.61
CA GLN A 62 -3.46 6.94 -0.39
C GLN A 62 -2.58 7.24 0.81
N ASN A 63 -1.93 8.39 0.79
CA ASN A 63 -1.14 8.92 1.91
C ASN A 63 0.04 8.04 2.34
N THR A 64 0.48 7.12 1.52
CA THR A 64 1.74 6.42 1.77
C THR A 64 2.87 7.33 1.33
N HIS A 65 3.76 7.66 2.25
CA HIS A 65 4.92 8.49 1.96
C HIS A 65 6.09 7.61 1.54
N ILE A 66 6.55 7.79 0.31
CA ILE A 66 7.78 7.19 -0.20
C ILE A 66 8.73 8.34 -0.53
N SER A 67 9.82 8.45 0.22
CA SER A 67 10.76 9.57 0.08
C SER A 67 11.30 9.66 -1.34
N PRO A 68 11.62 10.88 -1.83
CA PRO A 68 12.31 11.03 -3.11
C PRO A 68 13.63 10.25 -3.10
N TYR A 69 14.00 9.70 -4.26
CA TYR A 69 15.25 8.98 -4.40
C TYR A 69 16.39 9.98 -4.64
N ILE A 70 17.29 10.09 -3.68
CA ILE A 70 18.36 11.10 -3.69
C ILE A 70 19.27 10.99 -4.92
N MET A 71 19.51 9.77 -5.40
CA MET A 71 20.41 9.50 -6.51
C MET A 71 19.75 9.58 -7.89
N ALA A 72 18.49 10.02 -7.96
CA ALA A 72 17.79 10.10 -9.24
C ALA A 72 18.40 11.17 -10.14
N HIS A 73 18.65 10.83 -11.40
CA HIS A 73 19.17 11.75 -12.42
C HIS A 73 18.08 12.47 -13.19
N SER A 74 16.84 12.04 -13.04
CA SER A 74 15.67 12.60 -13.70
C SER A 74 14.66 13.02 -12.64
N GLU A 75 13.47 13.43 -13.09
CA GLU A 75 12.43 13.84 -12.17
C GLU A 75 12.08 12.73 -11.17
N ASN A 76 11.92 13.14 -9.93
CA ASN A 76 11.49 12.26 -8.87
C ASN A 76 9.97 12.19 -8.80
N HIS A 77 9.46 11.18 -8.13
CA HIS A 77 8.04 11.01 -7.89
C HIS A 77 7.54 11.97 -6.80
N ASN A 78 6.24 12.24 -6.80
CA ASN A 78 5.60 12.90 -5.68
C ASN A 78 5.57 11.92 -4.49
N PRO A 79 6.10 12.29 -3.32
CA PRO A 79 6.19 11.36 -2.17
C PRO A 79 4.86 10.73 -1.75
N ILE A 80 3.75 11.44 -1.89
CA ILE A 80 2.44 10.97 -1.47
C ILE A 80 1.51 10.63 -2.65
N ARG A 81 2.09 10.35 -3.82
CA ARG A 81 1.33 9.98 -5.01
C ARG A 81 0.41 8.79 -4.71
N PRO A 82 -0.87 8.84 -5.15
CA PRO A 82 -1.73 7.65 -5.05
C PRO A 82 -1.13 6.50 -5.86
N ARG A 83 -1.18 5.29 -5.32
CA ARG A 83 -0.64 4.10 -5.98
C ARG A 83 -1.71 3.05 -6.11
N LYS A 84 -1.81 2.48 -7.30
CA LYS A 84 -2.79 1.45 -7.57
C LYS A 84 -2.36 0.13 -6.94
N LEU A 85 -3.27 -0.53 -6.26
CA LEU A 85 -3.06 -1.88 -5.75
C LEU A 85 -3.43 -2.89 -6.81
N LEU A 86 -2.63 -3.94 -6.94
CA LEU A 86 -2.77 -4.97 -7.95
C LEU A 86 -3.35 -6.23 -7.33
N LEU A 87 -4.58 -6.53 -7.72
CA LEU A 87 -5.34 -7.68 -7.23
C LEU A 87 -6.14 -8.25 -8.40
N HIS A 88 -6.54 -9.51 -8.30
CA HIS A 88 -7.46 -10.10 -9.25
C HIS A 88 -8.83 -9.43 -9.11
N LYS A 89 -9.54 -9.30 -10.23
CA LYS A 89 -10.86 -8.66 -10.25
C LYS A 89 -11.83 -9.28 -9.24
N ARG A 90 -11.78 -10.59 -9.07
CA ARG A 90 -12.59 -11.31 -8.10
C ARG A 90 -12.31 -10.88 -6.66
N GLU A 91 -11.03 -10.70 -6.34
CA GLU A 91 -10.62 -10.24 -5.03
C GLU A 91 -11.06 -8.79 -4.78
N ILE A 92 -10.92 -7.93 -5.79
CA ILE A 92 -11.36 -6.54 -5.71
C ILE A 92 -12.85 -6.47 -5.42
N ASN A 93 -13.66 -7.22 -6.17
CA ASN A 93 -15.12 -7.23 -5.99
C ASN A 93 -15.51 -7.72 -4.60
N LYS A 94 -14.85 -8.75 -4.10
CA LYS A 94 -15.08 -9.28 -2.76
C LYS A 94 -14.79 -8.25 -1.68
N LEU A 95 -13.66 -7.53 -1.82
CA LEU A 95 -13.28 -6.49 -0.85
C LEU A 95 -14.21 -5.30 -0.88
N ILE A 96 -14.65 -4.87 -2.06
CA ILE A 96 -15.61 -3.78 -2.20
C ILE A 96 -16.92 -4.14 -1.50
N SER A 97 -17.43 -5.34 -1.73
CA SER A 97 -18.67 -5.80 -1.09
C SER A 97 -18.54 -5.83 0.42
N LYS A 98 -17.46 -6.40 0.94
CA LYS A 98 -17.22 -6.50 2.39
C LYS A 98 -17.13 -5.13 3.06
N THR A 99 -16.41 -4.19 2.46
CA THR A 99 -16.25 -2.86 3.05
C THR A 99 -17.54 -2.08 3.06
N ARG A 100 -18.37 -2.21 2.02
CA ARG A 100 -19.66 -1.54 1.96
C ARG A 100 -20.66 -2.11 2.95
N GLU A 101 -20.74 -3.44 3.04
CA GLU A 101 -21.70 -4.11 3.92
C GLU A 101 -21.41 -3.87 5.40
N ALA A 102 -20.15 -3.88 5.79
CA ALA A 102 -19.73 -3.79 7.18
C ALA A 102 -19.23 -2.40 7.57
N ASN A 103 -19.29 -1.43 6.67
CA ASN A 103 -18.77 -0.08 6.89
C ASN A 103 -17.31 -0.10 7.39
N MET A 104 -16.49 -0.95 6.77
CA MET A 104 -15.09 -1.12 7.14
C MET A 104 -14.18 -0.26 6.29
N THR A 105 -12.97 -0.04 6.79
CA THR A 105 -11.91 0.67 6.08
C THR A 105 -10.75 -0.29 5.80
N ILE A 106 -10.14 -0.15 4.63
CA ILE A 106 -8.95 -0.93 4.27
C ILE A 106 -7.72 -0.08 4.56
N ILE A 107 -6.80 -0.61 5.34
CA ILE A 107 -5.55 0.08 5.67
C ILE A 107 -4.35 -0.83 5.43
N PRO A 108 -3.19 -0.27 5.03
CA PRO A 108 -1.99 -1.08 4.92
C PRO A 108 -1.42 -1.36 6.30
N THR A 109 -1.02 -2.60 6.55
CA THR A 109 -0.38 -2.98 7.81
C THR A 109 1.13 -3.08 7.66
N LYS A 110 1.61 -3.54 6.51
CA LYS A 110 3.04 -3.59 6.22
C LYS A 110 3.29 -3.67 4.72
N MET A 111 4.47 -3.25 4.32
CA MET A 111 4.98 -3.37 2.95
C MET A 111 6.24 -4.23 2.97
N TYR A 112 6.37 -5.13 1.99
CA TYR A 112 7.54 -6.00 1.86
C TYR A 112 7.82 -6.38 0.42
#